data_35dc9b868cae66abbaac818afe0fce5d
#
_entry.id   35dc9b868cae66abbaac818afe0fce5d
#
_cell.length_a   1.000
_cell.length_b   1.000
_cell.length_c   1.000
_cell.angle_alpha   90.00
_cell.angle_beta   90.00
_cell.angle_gamma   90.00
#
_symmetry.space_group_name_H-M   'P 1'
#
loop_
_entity.id
_entity.type
_entity.pdbx_description
1 polymer ?
#
loop_
_entity_poly.entity_id
_entity_poly.type
_entity_poly.pdbx_seq_one_letter_code
_entity_poly.pdbx_strand_id
1 'polypeptide(L)'
;MQQFVPLQDFSTRDISTQQPWTIRRRADGAVNKIYTEKSGYQQVSINGKTMGLHRLVAIQFISTDDKNMQVDHINHNRSVNSLVNLRWLSRRDNCLNRTKPKREHITYNYLDILPTDYIELSQYGKYQFEGLYFSPSEDMFYISNGIKYKELHVNEKLNGALFVYAPDINGK
;
A
#
# COMPACT_ATOMS: atom_id res chain seq x y z
N MET A 1 -14.82 -6.49 -35.70
CA MET A 1 -15.61 -7.01 -34.57
C MET A 1 -14.66 -7.60 -33.54
N GLN A 2 -14.92 -7.41 -32.26
CA GLN A 2 -14.11 -7.99 -31.18
C GLN A 2 -14.34 -9.50 -31.13
N GLN A 3 -13.28 -10.28 -31.18
CA GLN A 3 -13.34 -11.74 -31.07
C GLN A 3 -13.36 -12.16 -29.60
N PHE A 4 -13.99 -13.31 -29.32
CA PHE A 4 -14.14 -13.85 -27.97
C PHE A 4 -13.73 -15.32 -27.95
N VAL A 5 -13.15 -15.73 -26.84
CA VAL A 5 -12.78 -17.12 -26.56
C VAL A 5 -13.36 -17.56 -25.21
N PRO A 6 -13.60 -18.85 -25.00
CA PRO A 6 -14.03 -19.36 -23.69
C PRO A 6 -13.05 -18.98 -22.60
N LEU A 7 -13.56 -18.47 -21.47
CA LEU A 7 -12.73 -18.15 -20.31
C LEU A 7 -12.32 -19.43 -19.57
N GLN A 8 -11.03 -19.65 -19.38
CA GLN A 8 -10.45 -20.93 -18.94
C GLN A 8 -11.06 -21.46 -17.64
N ASP A 9 -11.21 -20.65 -16.62
CA ASP A 9 -11.73 -21.09 -15.31
C ASP A 9 -13.27 -20.94 -15.17
N PHE A 10 -13.95 -20.47 -16.21
CA PHE A 10 -15.37 -20.16 -16.17
C PHE A 10 -16.08 -20.54 -17.49
N SER A 11 -16.45 -21.79 -17.62
CA SER A 11 -17.05 -22.36 -18.84
C SER A 11 -18.31 -21.63 -19.36
N THR A 12 -19.00 -20.87 -18.50
CA THR A 12 -20.18 -20.06 -18.86
C THR A 12 -19.84 -18.65 -19.33
N ARG A 13 -18.58 -18.31 -19.42
CA ARG A 13 -18.09 -16.98 -19.80
C ARG A 13 -17.16 -17.05 -20.99
N ASP A 14 -17.16 -15.94 -21.76
CA ASP A 14 -16.16 -15.66 -22.77
C ASP A 14 -15.39 -14.40 -22.39
N ILE A 15 -14.13 -14.33 -22.83
CA ILE A 15 -13.28 -13.15 -22.73
C ILE A 15 -12.88 -12.68 -24.13
N SER A 16 -12.77 -11.37 -24.34
CA SER A 16 -12.26 -10.83 -25.60
C SER A 16 -10.79 -11.20 -25.81
N THR A 17 -10.38 -11.36 -27.06
CA THR A 17 -8.99 -11.73 -27.41
C THR A 17 -8.02 -10.54 -27.40
N GLN A 18 -8.54 -9.33 -27.27
CA GLN A 18 -7.78 -8.08 -27.25
C GLN A 18 -8.46 -7.01 -26.41
N GLN A 19 -7.70 -5.99 -26.04
CA GLN A 19 -8.23 -4.82 -25.32
C GLN A 19 -9.18 -3.96 -26.17
N PRO A 20 -10.16 -3.30 -25.53
CA PRO A 20 -10.46 -3.34 -24.09
C PRO A 20 -11.01 -4.70 -23.68
N TRP A 21 -10.51 -5.22 -22.53
CA TRP A 21 -10.96 -6.53 -22.04
C TRP A 21 -12.44 -6.49 -21.71
N THR A 22 -13.18 -7.45 -22.31
CA THR A 22 -14.61 -7.61 -22.11
C THR A 22 -14.87 -9.05 -21.69
N ILE A 23 -15.61 -9.25 -20.60
CA ILE A 23 -16.06 -10.57 -20.15
C ILE A 23 -17.58 -10.60 -20.30
N ARG A 24 -18.08 -11.61 -20.96
CA ARG A 24 -19.52 -11.76 -21.21
C ARG A 24 -20.03 -13.15 -20.85
N ARG A 25 -21.31 -13.24 -20.53
CA ARG A 25 -21.99 -14.52 -20.37
C ARG A 25 -22.26 -15.14 -21.75
N ARG A 26 -21.89 -16.40 -21.90
CA ARG A 26 -21.98 -17.08 -23.18
C ARG A 26 -23.44 -17.30 -23.65
N ALA A 27 -24.35 -17.53 -22.70
CA ALA A 27 -25.75 -17.87 -22.99
C ALA A 27 -26.52 -16.72 -23.66
N ASP A 28 -26.27 -15.47 -23.29
CA ASP A 28 -27.06 -14.31 -23.70
C ASP A 28 -26.21 -13.09 -24.09
N GLY A 29 -24.90 -13.22 -24.04
CA GLY A 29 -23.97 -12.14 -24.36
C GLY A 29 -23.89 -11.01 -23.30
N ALA A 30 -24.56 -11.13 -22.16
CA ALA A 30 -24.55 -10.13 -21.12
C ALA A 30 -23.13 -9.86 -20.60
N VAL A 31 -22.71 -8.59 -20.64
CA VAL A 31 -21.35 -8.16 -20.28
C VAL A 31 -21.24 -7.99 -18.78
N ASN A 32 -20.17 -8.54 -18.19
CA ASN A 32 -19.84 -8.34 -16.80
C ASN A 32 -19.24 -6.94 -16.60
N LYS A 33 -19.70 -6.24 -15.56
CA LYS A 33 -19.13 -4.93 -15.18
C LYS A 33 -17.72 -5.12 -14.61
N ILE A 34 -16.77 -4.39 -15.17
CA ILE A 34 -15.42 -4.24 -14.63
C ILE A 34 -15.39 -2.94 -13.84
N TYR A 35 -14.86 -2.96 -12.62
CA TYR A 35 -14.73 -1.81 -11.75
C TYR A 35 -13.31 -1.69 -11.21
N THR A 36 -12.91 -0.47 -10.87
CA THR A 36 -11.58 -0.20 -10.31
C THR A 36 -11.70 0.02 -8.81
N GLU A 37 -10.92 -0.72 -8.03
CA GLU A 37 -10.80 -0.53 -6.59
C GLU A 37 -9.95 0.71 -6.24
N LYS A 38 -10.05 1.16 -4.98
CA LYS A 38 -9.20 2.24 -4.44
C LYS A 38 -7.70 1.91 -4.55
N SER A 39 -7.35 0.64 -4.55
CA SER A 39 -5.97 0.16 -4.74
C SER A 39 -5.45 0.29 -6.17
N GLY A 40 -6.30 0.67 -7.14
CA GLY A 40 -6.00 0.78 -8.57
C GLY A 40 -6.18 -0.50 -9.36
N TYR A 41 -6.48 -1.65 -8.73
CA TYR A 41 -6.75 -2.88 -9.45
C TYR A 41 -8.15 -2.87 -10.08
N GLN A 42 -8.23 -3.36 -11.32
CA GLN A 42 -9.51 -3.65 -11.96
C GLN A 42 -10.00 -5.03 -11.57
N GLN A 43 -11.27 -5.11 -11.24
CA GLN A 43 -11.93 -6.34 -10.81
C GLN A 43 -13.21 -6.61 -11.56
N VAL A 44 -13.60 -7.87 -11.58
CA VAL A 44 -14.87 -8.34 -12.15
C VAL A 44 -15.48 -9.40 -11.24
N SER A 45 -16.80 -9.37 -11.09
CA SER A 45 -17.55 -10.41 -10.36
C SER A 45 -18.14 -11.42 -11.35
N ILE A 46 -17.82 -12.70 -11.14
CA ILE A 46 -18.29 -13.82 -11.94
C ILE A 46 -18.89 -14.87 -11.00
N ASN A 47 -20.17 -15.19 -11.16
CA ASN A 47 -20.87 -16.18 -10.32
C ASN A 47 -20.68 -15.95 -8.80
N GLY A 48 -20.76 -14.69 -8.35
CA GLY A 48 -20.58 -14.30 -6.95
C GLY A 48 -19.13 -14.27 -6.46
N LYS A 49 -18.15 -14.62 -7.28
CA LYS A 49 -16.72 -14.50 -6.95
C LYS A 49 -16.12 -13.28 -7.61
N THR A 50 -15.47 -12.45 -6.84
CA THR A 50 -14.72 -11.29 -7.33
C THR A 50 -13.27 -11.67 -7.62
N MET A 51 -12.79 -11.32 -8.82
CA MET A 51 -11.45 -11.64 -9.29
C MET A 51 -10.78 -10.44 -9.94
N GLY A 52 -9.46 -10.33 -9.77
CA GLY A 52 -8.68 -9.32 -10.48
C GLY A 52 -8.64 -9.59 -11.98
N LEU A 53 -8.93 -8.56 -12.79
CA LEU A 53 -8.92 -8.66 -14.25
C LEU A 53 -7.55 -9.09 -14.79
N HIS A 54 -6.45 -8.52 -14.24
CA HIS A 54 -5.08 -8.89 -14.59
C HIS A 54 -4.83 -10.41 -14.44
N ARG A 55 -5.39 -11.01 -13.37
CA ARG A 55 -5.23 -12.45 -13.13
C ARG A 55 -5.99 -13.28 -14.14
N LEU A 56 -7.23 -12.91 -14.49
CA LEU A 56 -8.00 -13.59 -15.52
C LEU A 56 -7.31 -13.51 -16.89
N VAL A 57 -6.80 -12.34 -17.25
CA VAL A 57 -6.06 -12.11 -18.50
C VAL A 57 -4.78 -12.93 -18.53
N ALA A 58 -4.01 -12.94 -17.45
CA ALA A 58 -2.77 -13.71 -17.39
C ALA A 58 -3.02 -15.22 -17.45
N ILE A 59 -3.99 -15.75 -16.72
CA ILE A 59 -4.38 -17.16 -16.78
C ILE A 59 -4.78 -17.57 -18.22
N GLN A 60 -5.52 -16.70 -18.90
CA GLN A 60 -6.04 -16.99 -20.24
C GLN A 60 -4.97 -16.92 -21.33
N PHE A 61 -4.04 -15.99 -21.25
CA PHE A 61 -3.18 -15.64 -22.40
C PHE A 61 -1.67 -15.73 -22.15
N ILE A 62 -1.25 -15.89 -20.90
CA ILE A 62 0.17 -15.99 -20.54
C ILE A 62 0.43 -17.33 -19.87
N SER A 63 1.12 -18.23 -20.56
CA SER A 63 1.40 -19.57 -20.04
C SER A 63 2.26 -19.52 -18.78
N THR A 64 1.96 -20.39 -17.82
CA THR A 64 2.82 -20.67 -16.67
C THR A 64 2.69 -22.14 -16.28
N ASP A 65 3.80 -22.76 -15.94
CA ASP A 65 3.85 -24.14 -15.45
C ASP A 65 3.72 -24.23 -13.94
N ASP A 66 3.91 -23.09 -13.24
CA ASP A 66 3.84 -23.03 -11.78
C ASP A 66 2.59 -22.29 -11.28
N LYS A 67 1.71 -23.05 -10.63
CA LYS A 67 0.44 -22.57 -10.05
C LYS A 67 0.64 -21.63 -8.84
N ASN A 68 1.84 -21.58 -8.26
CA ASN A 68 2.17 -20.75 -7.10
C ASN A 68 2.61 -19.33 -7.50
N MET A 69 2.75 -19.06 -8.78
CA MET A 69 3.13 -17.74 -9.27
C MET A 69 2.03 -16.68 -9.08
N GLN A 70 2.48 -15.45 -8.97
CA GLN A 70 1.64 -14.26 -8.85
C GLN A 70 1.75 -13.43 -10.12
N VAL A 71 0.64 -12.79 -10.52
CA VAL A 71 0.66 -11.85 -11.64
C VAL A 71 1.14 -10.49 -11.16
N ASP A 72 2.12 -9.93 -11.85
CA ASP A 72 2.72 -8.63 -11.59
C ASP A 72 2.53 -7.69 -12.78
N HIS A 73 2.42 -6.39 -12.50
CA HIS A 73 2.40 -5.33 -13.50
C HIS A 73 3.80 -4.76 -13.68
N ILE A 74 4.42 -4.98 -14.83
CA ILE A 74 5.81 -4.61 -15.12
C ILE A 74 6.06 -3.10 -14.87
N ASN A 75 5.12 -2.25 -15.27
CA ASN A 75 5.21 -0.80 -15.08
C ASN A 75 4.64 -0.29 -13.75
N HIS A 76 4.27 -1.19 -12.82
CA HIS A 76 3.61 -0.90 -11.53
C HIS A 76 2.24 -0.21 -11.63
N ASN A 77 1.70 0.03 -12.83
CA ASN A 77 0.37 0.58 -13.01
C ASN A 77 -0.69 -0.54 -13.02
N ARG A 78 -1.39 -0.68 -11.91
CA ARG A 78 -2.36 -1.75 -11.63
C ARG A 78 -3.62 -1.71 -12.50
N SER A 79 -3.87 -0.61 -13.19
CA SER A 79 -5.01 -0.46 -14.11
C SER A 79 -4.68 -0.87 -15.57
N VAL A 80 -3.39 -1.03 -15.89
CA VAL A 80 -2.93 -1.37 -17.25
C VAL A 80 -2.77 -2.88 -17.39
N ASN A 81 -3.83 -3.56 -17.82
CA ASN A 81 -3.90 -5.02 -17.95
C ASN A 81 -3.56 -5.51 -19.38
N SER A 82 -2.67 -4.84 -20.10
CA SER A 82 -2.17 -5.32 -21.39
C SER A 82 -1.24 -6.52 -21.22
N LEU A 83 -1.22 -7.45 -22.18
CA LEU A 83 -0.38 -8.66 -22.11
C LEU A 83 1.11 -8.32 -21.98
N VAL A 84 1.56 -7.27 -22.66
CA VAL A 84 2.96 -6.80 -22.57
C VAL A 84 3.34 -6.20 -21.23
N ASN A 85 2.35 -5.87 -20.39
CA ASN A 85 2.56 -5.30 -19.05
C ASN A 85 2.36 -6.31 -17.92
N LEU A 86 1.91 -7.52 -18.24
CA LEU A 86 1.67 -8.58 -17.24
C LEU A 86 2.74 -9.66 -17.34
N ARG A 87 3.17 -10.15 -16.19
CA ARG A 87 4.09 -11.28 -16.09
C ARG A 87 3.78 -12.15 -14.88
N TRP A 88 4.21 -13.40 -14.93
CA TRP A 88 4.20 -14.27 -13.76
C TRP A 88 5.52 -14.11 -12.99
N LEU A 89 5.43 -13.93 -11.69
CA LEU A 89 6.56 -13.86 -10.76
C LEU A 89 6.37 -14.79 -9.58
N SER A 90 7.48 -15.28 -9.02
CA SER A 90 7.45 -15.90 -7.71
C SER A 90 6.99 -14.91 -6.65
N ARG A 91 6.44 -15.40 -5.54
CA ARG A 91 6.06 -14.54 -4.41
C ARG A 91 7.25 -13.69 -3.91
N ARG A 92 8.45 -14.28 -3.89
CA ARG A 92 9.68 -13.59 -3.48
C ARG A 92 9.99 -12.42 -4.42
N ASP A 93 10.02 -12.67 -5.72
CA ASP A 93 10.39 -11.66 -6.70
C ASP A 93 9.32 -10.55 -6.80
N ASN A 94 8.05 -10.91 -6.70
CA ASN A 94 6.96 -9.93 -6.63
C ASN A 94 7.07 -9.02 -5.39
N CYS A 95 7.48 -9.57 -4.24
CA CYS A 95 7.76 -8.76 -3.04
C CYS A 95 8.96 -7.83 -3.23
N LEU A 96 10.01 -8.27 -3.91
CA LEU A 96 11.18 -7.44 -4.22
C LEU A 96 10.86 -6.35 -5.24
N ASN A 97 9.95 -6.63 -6.17
CA ASN A 97 9.51 -5.68 -7.20
C ASN A 97 8.52 -4.62 -6.68
N ARG A 98 8.04 -4.74 -5.43
CA ARG A 98 7.13 -3.73 -4.87
C ARG A 98 7.81 -2.36 -4.84
N THR A 99 7.12 -1.37 -5.39
CA THR A 99 7.49 0.04 -5.16
C THR A 99 7.45 0.29 -3.65
N LYS A 100 8.63 0.47 -3.06
CA LYS A 100 8.68 0.91 -1.66
C LYS A 100 8.00 2.28 -1.60
N PRO A 101 7.05 2.52 -0.69
CA PRO A 101 6.55 3.86 -0.48
C PRO A 101 7.77 4.76 -0.26
N LYS A 102 7.85 5.88 -0.98
CA LYS A 102 8.83 6.92 -0.67
C LYS A 102 8.59 7.26 0.81
N ARG A 103 9.46 6.77 1.68
CA ARG A 103 9.56 7.35 3.02
C ARG A 103 10.06 8.76 2.75
N GLU A 104 9.21 9.73 2.97
CA GLU A 104 9.68 11.10 3.08
C GLU A 104 10.83 11.05 4.09
N HIS A 105 11.98 11.52 3.70
CA HIS A 105 13.13 11.62 4.59
C HIS A 105 12.74 12.71 5.58
N ILE A 106 12.19 12.30 6.73
CA ILE A 106 11.91 13.24 7.81
C ILE A 106 13.28 13.75 8.24
N THR A 107 13.58 14.98 7.86
CA THR A 107 14.78 15.67 8.33
C THR A 107 14.47 16.11 9.76
N TYR A 108 15.15 15.50 10.72
CA TYR A 108 15.04 15.91 12.12
C TYR A 108 15.95 17.09 12.38
N ASN A 109 15.42 18.10 13.06
CA ASN A 109 16.22 19.18 13.60
C ASN A 109 16.87 18.73 14.93
N TYR A 110 18.08 19.14 15.13
CA TYR A 110 18.83 18.88 16.36
C TYR A 110 19.33 20.18 16.93
N LEU A 111 19.11 20.40 18.22
CA LEU A 111 19.62 21.55 18.98
C LEU A 111 20.77 21.10 19.87
N ASP A 112 21.75 21.95 19.99
CA ASP A 112 22.86 21.78 20.97
C ASP A 112 22.42 22.18 22.37
N ILE A 113 21.45 23.12 22.48
CA ILE A 113 20.94 23.68 23.74
C ILE A 113 19.42 23.75 23.66
N LEU A 114 18.70 23.34 24.71
CA LEU A 114 17.27 23.49 24.82
C LEU A 114 16.82 24.96 24.95
N PRO A 115 15.58 25.31 24.53
CA PRO A 115 14.96 26.58 24.88
C PRO A 115 14.96 26.83 26.39
N THR A 116 15.04 28.09 26.81
CA THR A 116 15.20 28.46 28.24
C THR A 116 14.00 28.13 29.13
N ASP A 117 12.83 27.88 28.51
CA ASP A 117 11.56 27.61 29.20
C ASP A 117 11.16 26.10 29.18
N TYR A 118 12.12 25.23 28.89
CA TYR A 118 11.84 23.82 28.84
C TYR A 118 11.37 23.23 30.17
N ILE A 119 10.48 22.22 30.06
CA ILE A 119 10.00 21.40 31.16
C ILE A 119 10.42 19.98 30.90
N GLU A 120 11.14 19.36 31.83
CA GLU A 120 11.47 17.93 31.73
C GLU A 120 10.25 17.08 32.06
N LEU A 121 9.93 16.14 31.17
CA LEU A 121 8.80 15.24 31.31
C LEU A 121 9.33 13.86 31.68
N SER A 122 9.23 13.50 32.96
CA SER A 122 9.70 12.21 33.47
C SER A 122 8.64 11.11 33.44
N GLN A 123 7.34 11.51 33.44
CA GLN A 123 6.22 10.56 33.49
C GLN A 123 4.95 11.09 32.82
N TYR A 124 4.22 10.20 32.13
CA TYR A 124 2.85 10.45 31.70
C TYR A 124 2.02 9.17 31.85
N GLY A 125 1.03 9.20 32.74
CA GLY A 125 0.26 8.01 33.10
C GLY A 125 1.15 6.91 33.64
N LYS A 126 1.18 5.75 32.96
CA LYS A 126 2.02 4.60 33.31
C LYS A 126 3.42 4.59 32.62
N TYR A 127 3.66 5.53 31.75
CA TYR A 127 4.90 5.61 30.97
C TYR A 127 5.90 6.51 31.68
N GLN A 128 7.15 6.07 31.72
CA GLN A 128 8.28 6.82 32.28
C GLN A 128 9.24 7.17 31.13
N PHE A 129 9.77 8.39 31.18
CA PHE A 129 10.65 8.90 30.12
C PHE A 129 11.95 9.40 30.76
N GLU A 130 13.03 9.31 30.00
CA GLU A 130 14.32 9.88 30.31
C GLU A 130 14.73 10.79 29.16
N GLY A 131 15.08 12.05 29.47
CA GLY A 131 15.52 13.01 28.49
C GLY A 131 14.43 13.48 27.53
N LEU A 132 13.15 13.47 27.92
CA LEU A 132 12.05 14.07 27.19
C LEU A 132 11.72 15.44 27.76
N TYR A 133 11.64 16.45 26.90
CA TYR A 133 11.42 17.85 27.26
C TYR A 133 10.31 18.47 26.42
N PHE A 134 9.63 19.44 26.98
CA PHE A 134 8.63 20.24 26.30
C PHE A 134 8.95 21.73 26.49
N SER A 135 8.92 22.52 25.40
CA SER A 135 9.01 23.96 25.45
C SER A 135 7.62 24.59 25.23
N PRO A 136 7.04 25.25 26.25
CA PRO A 136 5.75 25.91 26.11
C PRO A 136 5.76 27.09 25.13
N SER A 137 6.87 27.83 25.03
CA SER A 137 6.96 28.99 24.13
C SER A 137 7.03 28.60 22.66
N GLU A 138 7.62 27.43 22.35
CA GLU A 138 7.76 26.93 20.99
C GLU A 138 6.69 25.87 20.64
N ASP A 139 5.91 25.41 21.63
CA ASP A 139 4.92 24.31 21.52
C ASP A 139 5.55 23.04 20.90
N MET A 140 6.78 22.73 21.35
CA MET A 140 7.60 21.68 20.76
C MET A 140 8.13 20.70 21.80
N PHE A 141 8.20 19.43 21.41
CA PHE A 141 8.83 18.38 22.21
C PHE A 141 10.22 18.06 21.71
N TYR A 142 11.12 17.76 22.65
CA TYR A 142 12.51 17.40 22.38
C TYR A 142 12.88 16.13 23.11
N ILE A 143 13.73 15.30 22.49
CA ILE A 143 14.32 14.15 23.16
C ILE A 143 15.83 14.20 23.09
N SER A 144 16.48 13.99 24.24
CA SER A 144 17.94 13.94 24.34
C SER A 144 18.48 12.59 23.86
N ASN A 145 19.59 12.63 23.12
CA ASN A 145 20.41 11.45 22.84
C ASN A 145 21.71 11.43 23.68
N GLY A 146 21.80 12.27 24.72
CA GLY A 146 22.97 12.44 25.55
C GLY A 146 24.00 13.49 25.03
N ILE A 147 23.86 13.94 23.79
CA ILE A 147 24.75 14.91 23.14
C ILE A 147 23.94 16.11 22.62
N LYS A 148 22.82 15.84 21.95
CA LYS A 148 21.96 16.86 21.33
C LYS A 148 20.49 16.54 21.63
N TYR A 149 19.66 17.54 21.39
CA TYR A 149 18.20 17.46 21.55
C TYR A 149 17.55 17.40 20.17
N LYS A 150 16.81 16.33 19.92
CA LYS A 150 16.09 16.12 18.67
C LYS A 150 14.66 16.64 18.81
N GLU A 151 14.21 17.49 17.90
CA GLU A 151 12.82 17.88 17.79
C GLU A 151 11.93 16.67 17.46
N LEU A 152 10.81 16.53 18.16
CA LEU A 152 9.82 15.50 17.90
C LEU A 152 8.63 16.09 17.15
N HIS A 153 8.28 15.48 16.02
CA HIS A 153 7.12 15.88 15.26
C HIS A 153 5.82 15.54 15.99
N VAL A 154 4.94 16.51 16.11
CA VAL A 154 3.56 16.32 16.56
C VAL A 154 2.77 15.74 15.40
N ASN A 155 2.12 14.62 15.63
CA ASN A 155 1.28 13.95 14.66
C ASN A 155 -0.19 14.13 15.05
N GLU A 156 -1.08 14.14 14.07
CA GLU A 156 -2.52 14.25 14.27
C GLU A 156 -3.22 12.97 13.82
N LYS A 157 -4.13 12.47 14.66
CA LYS A 157 -5.02 11.36 14.29
C LYS A 157 -6.25 11.89 13.54
N LEU A 158 -6.95 11.02 12.84
CA LEU A 158 -8.19 11.34 12.11
C LEU A 158 -9.31 11.97 12.99
N ASN A 159 -9.25 11.81 14.30
CA ASN A 159 -10.18 12.42 15.28
C ASN A 159 -9.67 13.75 15.84
N GLY A 160 -8.61 14.33 15.31
CA GLY A 160 -8.01 15.59 15.75
C GLY A 160 -7.09 15.46 16.96
N ALA A 161 -6.90 14.26 17.53
CA ALA A 161 -5.99 14.10 18.66
C ALA A 161 -4.53 14.21 18.23
N LEU A 162 -3.78 15.09 18.89
CA LEU A 162 -2.35 15.27 18.69
C LEU A 162 -1.55 14.27 19.53
N PHE A 163 -0.44 13.80 19.01
CA PHE A 163 0.47 12.89 19.72
C PHE A 163 1.89 13.00 19.21
N VAL A 164 2.85 12.72 20.09
CA VAL A 164 4.26 12.55 19.76
C VAL A 164 4.69 11.12 20.04
N TYR A 165 5.66 10.64 19.28
CA TYR A 165 6.32 9.36 19.57
C TYR A 165 7.61 9.64 20.35
N ALA A 166 7.57 9.34 21.65
CA ALA A 166 8.74 9.29 22.49
C ALA A 166 8.86 7.87 23.07
N PRO A 167 10.03 7.22 22.97
CA PRO A 167 10.23 5.92 23.59
C PRO A 167 10.22 6.08 25.12
N ASP A 168 9.51 5.19 25.82
CA ASP A 168 9.66 5.08 27.27
C ASP A 168 10.99 4.38 27.62
N ILE A 169 11.36 4.38 28.89
CA ILE A 169 12.61 3.75 29.37
C ILE A 169 12.68 2.24 29.09
N ASN A 170 11.55 1.60 28.73
CA ASN A 170 11.44 0.19 28.39
C ASN A 170 11.37 -0.03 26.88
N GLY A 171 11.50 1.03 26.06
CA GLY A 171 11.49 0.95 24.61
C GLY A 171 10.10 0.66 24.00
N LYS A 172 9.02 1.01 24.69
CA LYS A 172 7.63 0.84 24.23
C LYS A 172 7.05 2.12 23.66
#